data_9942b11b2f560c3dd2a516aff27f2591
#
_entry.id   9942b11b2f560c3dd2a516aff27f2591
#
_cell.length_a   1.000
_cell.length_b   1.000
_cell.length_c   1.000
_cell.angle_alpha   90.00
_cell.angle_beta   90.00
_cell.angle_gamma   90.00
#
_symmetry.space_group_name_H-M   'P 1'
#
loop_
_entity.id
_entity.type
_entity.pdbx_description
1 polymer ?
#
loop_
_entity_poly.entity_id
_entity_poly.type
_entity_poly.pdbx_seq_one_letter_code
_entity_poly.pdbx_strand_id
1 'polypeptide(L)'
;MANPNLNSEAENLNSAEKEFENTIRPAAIHAFAGQPRIIENISIFIKAAKMRGEALDHILFHGPPGLGKTTLSRIVANELGVNIRETSGPVIEKAGDLAGLLTNLETNDVLFIDEIHRLSTVVEEYLYAAMEDFRIDIMIDSGPNARSVQINLNPFTLIGATTRSGLLTAPLLSRFGIKSRLEYYDAVTLKNIIVRSAKILGTKITSDAATEISGRSRGTPRIANGLLRRVRDFAQVIGNGVIDLAITEHALKALNVDKHGLDEMDNRILHTIIDKFKGGPVGITTIATAVGEEVGTLEEVYEPFLIQEGFLQRTARGREATAKAYEHLGKKSAFGGNDNLLFGDGK
;
A
#
# COMPACT_ATOMS: atom_id res chain seq x y z
N MET A 1 18.85 -9.21 -1.27
CA MET A 1 17.52 -9.35 -1.88
C MET A 1 16.48 -9.05 -0.82
N ALA A 2 15.45 -8.28 -1.17
CA ALA A 2 14.33 -8.00 -0.26
C ALA A 2 13.67 -9.30 0.22
N ASN A 3 13.21 -9.33 1.48
CA ASN A 3 12.47 -10.48 1.98
C ASN A 3 11.10 -10.53 1.31
N PRO A 4 10.79 -11.54 0.47
CA PRO A 4 9.52 -11.60 -0.25
C PRO A 4 8.31 -11.70 0.70
N ASN A 5 8.51 -12.14 1.93
CA ASN A 5 7.43 -12.28 2.92
C ASN A 5 7.02 -10.94 3.55
N LEU A 6 7.85 -9.91 3.42
CA LEU A 6 7.59 -8.54 3.91
C LEU A 6 7.39 -7.54 2.76
N ASN A 7 7.25 -8.02 1.53
CA ASN A 7 6.95 -7.16 0.39
C ASN A 7 5.47 -6.77 0.37
N SER A 8 5.21 -5.48 0.38
CA SER A 8 3.85 -4.91 0.32
C SER A 8 3.39 -4.56 -1.10
N GLU A 9 4.25 -4.74 -2.13
CA GLU A 9 3.94 -4.40 -3.52
C GLU A 9 3.25 -5.56 -4.26
N ALA A 10 2.18 -5.22 -5.00
CA ALA A 10 1.40 -6.23 -5.75
C ALA A 10 2.09 -6.71 -7.03
N GLU A 11 2.98 -5.90 -7.59
CA GLU A 11 3.65 -6.19 -8.88
C GLU A 11 4.55 -7.44 -8.80
N ASN A 12 5.06 -7.75 -7.60
CA ASN A 12 5.97 -8.85 -7.35
C ASN A 12 5.29 -10.17 -6.95
N LEU A 13 3.94 -10.21 -6.94
CA LEU A 13 3.19 -11.42 -6.57
C LEU A 13 3.11 -12.40 -7.75
N ASN A 14 3.47 -13.66 -7.49
CA ASN A 14 3.22 -14.74 -8.43
C ASN A 14 1.71 -15.11 -8.53
N SER A 15 1.33 -15.94 -9.51
CA SER A 15 -0.08 -16.31 -9.74
C SER A 15 -0.74 -16.95 -8.51
N ALA A 16 -0.04 -17.82 -7.80
CA ALA A 16 -0.55 -18.47 -6.60
C ALA A 16 -0.73 -17.51 -5.42
N GLU A 17 0.07 -16.47 -5.33
CA GLU A 17 -0.08 -15.41 -4.32
C GLU A 17 -1.26 -14.49 -4.62
N LYS A 18 -1.48 -14.18 -5.91
CA LYS A 18 -2.66 -13.42 -6.35
C LYS A 18 -3.96 -14.19 -6.08
N GLU A 19 -3.98 -15.49 -6.36
CA GLU A 19 -5.13 -16.35 -6.07
C GLU A 19 -5.40 -16.45 -4.56
N PHE A 20 -4.36 -16.63 -3.76
CA PHE A 20 -4.45 -16.63 -2.31
C PHE A 20 -5.04 -15.30 -1.78
N GLU A 21 -4.49 -14.15 -2.21
CA GLU A 21 -5.02 -12.85 -1.82
C GLU A 21 -6.50 -12.70 -2.21
N ASN A 22 -6.89 -13.10 -3.41
CA ASN A 22 -8.28 -13.02 -3.85
C ASN A 22 -9.22 -13.85 -2.99
N THR A 23 -8.79 -15.03 -2.53
CA THR A 23 -9.59 -15.91 -1.67
C THR A 23 -9.92 -15.27 -0.32
N ILE A 24 -8.98 -14.54 0.28
CA ILE A 24 -9.15 -13.95 1.61
C ILE A 24 -9.67 -12.50 1.60
N ARG A 25 -9.79 -11.88 0.41
CA ARG A 25 -10.29 -10.50 0.29
C ARG A 25 -11.75 -10.39 0.72
N PRO A 26 -12.11 -9.37 1.52
CA PRO A 26 -13.51 -9.08 1.81
C PRO A 26 -14.21 -8.56 0.54
N ALA A 27 -15.43 -9.04 0.31
CA ALA A 27 -16.25 -8.62 -0.83
C ALA A 27 -17.28 -7.52 -0.45
N ALA A 28 -17.56 -7.33 0.83
CA ALA A 28 -18.55 -6.37 1.33
C ALA A 28 -17.93 -5.39 2.33
N ILE A 29 -18.52 -4.20 2.42
CA ILE A 29 -18.00 -3.09 3.23
C ILE A 29 -17.96 -3.44 4.73
N HIS A 30 -18.95 -4.18 5.23
CA HIS A 30 -18.99 -4.60 6.64
C HIS A 30 -17.93 -5.64 7.02
N ALA A 31 -17.37 -6.33 6.02
CA ALA A 31 -16.30 -7.31 6.21
C ALA A 31 -14.90 -6.67 6.09
N PHE A 32 -14.81 -5.42 5.68
CA PHE A 32 -13.55 -4.68 5.58
C PHE A 32 -13.16 -4.15 6.96
N ALA A 33 -12.07 -4.64 7.51
CA ALA A 33 -11.56 -4.19 8.80
C ALA A 33 -10.65 -2.97 8.66
N GLY A 34 -10.70 -2.07 9.62
CA GLY A 34 -9.90 -0.84 9.66
C GLY A 34 -10.46 0.31 8.82
N GLN A 35 -9.76 1.43 8.81
CA GLN A 35 -10.13 2.66 8.08
C GLN A 35 -11.56 3.18 8.39
N PRO A 36 -12.02 3.23 9.67
CA PRO A 36 -13.44 3.42 10.00
C PRO A 36 -14.04 4.69 9.41
N ARG A 37 -13.32 5.81 9.43
CA ARG A 37 -13.79 7.08 8.85
C ARG A 37 -13.98 7.01 7.34
N ILE A 38 -13.07 6.32 6.64
CA ILE A 38 -13.17 6.14 5.19
C ILE A 38 -14.38 5.30 4.85
N ILE A 39 -14.57 4.19 5.57
CA ILE A 39 -15.70 3.26 5.38
C ILE A 39 -17.03 3.95 5.65
N GLU A 40 -17.14 4.72 6.73
CA GLU A 40 -18.35 5.47 7.06
C GLU A 40 -18.71 6.46 5.95
N ASN A 41 -17.76 7.31 5.53
CA ASN A 41 -17.97 8.31 4.47
C ASN A 41 -18.36 7.65 3.13
N ILE A 42 -17.61 6.64 2.70
CA ILE A 42 -17.87 5.93 1.44
C ILE A 42 -19.26 5.27 1.48
N SER A 43 -19.66 4.70 2.62
CA SER A 43 -21.00 4.11 2.79
C SER A 43 -22.12 5.13 2.59
N ILE A 44 -21.92 6.36 3.09
CA ILE A 44 -22.88 7.46 2.89
C ILE A 44 -22.93 7.87 1.42
N PHE A 45 -21.78 8.05 0.78
CA PHE A 45 -21.70 8.47 -0.62
C PHE A 45 -22.31 7.43 -1.56
N ILE A 46 -22.03 6.14 -1.35
CA ILE A 46 -22.64 5.04 -2.12
C ILE A 46 -24.17 5.06 -1.97
N LYS A 47 -24.69 5.18 -0.74
CA LYS A 47 -26.15 5.25 -0.51
C LYS A 47 -26.76 6.44 -1.22
N ALA A 48 -26.13 7.61 -1.16
CA ALA A 48 -26.62 8.83 -1.80
C ALA A 48 -26.64 8.69 -3.33
N ALA A 49 -25.58 8.17 -3.94
CA ALA A 49 -25.52 7.92 -5.38
C ALA A 49 -26.63 6.94 -5.82
N LYS A 50 -26.81 5.84 -5.09
CA LYS A 50 -27.91 4.88 -5.37
C LYS A 50 -29.29 5.49 -5.24
N MET A 51 -29.53 6.36 -4.26
CA MET A 51 -30.82 7.05 -4.10
C MET A 51 -31.13 8.00 -5.26
N ARG A 52 -30.11 8.61 -5.86
CA ARG A 52 -30.27 9.51 -7.00
C ARG A 52 -30.26 8.78 -8.34
N GLY A 53 -29.80 7.52 -8.38
CA GLY A 53 -29.61 6.75 -9.63
C GLY A 53 -28.46 7.28 -10.50
N GLU A 54 -27.47 7.93 -9.90
CA GLU A 54 -26.33 8.57 -10.56
C GLU A 54 -25.03 7.78 -10.31
N ALA A 55 -24.03 7.99 -11.20
CA ALA A 55 -22.68 7.54 -10.94
C ALA A 55 -22.14 8.17 -9.64
N LEU A 56 -21.35 7.44 -8.89
CA LEU A 56 -20.66 7.96 -7.71
C LEU A 56 -19.56 8.93 -8.16
N ASP A 57 -19.32 9.98 -7.38
CA ASP A 57 -18.17 10.87 -7.60
C ASP A 57 -16.86 10.09 -7.72
N HIS A 58 -15.95 10.58 -8.54
CA HIS A 58 -14.64 9.96 -8.72
C HIS A 58 -13.85 9.92 -7.41
N ILE A 59 -13.21 8.78 -7.14
CA ILE A 59 -12.51 8.51 -5.88
C ILE A 59 -11.00 8.38 -6.11
N LEU A 60 -10.20 9.00 -5.27
CA LEU A 60 -8.76 8.77 -5.17
C LEU A 60 -8.43 8.10 -3.84
N PHE A 61 -7.97 6.84 -3.90
CA PHE A 61 -7.36 6.17 -2.77
C PHE A 61 -5.85 6.34 -2.81
N HIS A 62 -5.26 6.92 -1.77
CA HIS A 62 -3.82 7.09 -1.71
C HIS A 62 -3.24 6.63 -0.36
N GLY A 63 -1.97 6.34 -0.33
CA GLY A 63 -1.27 5.86 0.87
C GLY A 63 -0.35 4.68 0.59
N PRO A 64 0.38 4.19 1.60
CA PRO A 64 1.34 3.11 1.48
C PRO A 64 0.81 1.86 0.76
N PRO A 65 1.67 1.03 0.17
CA PRO A 65 1.25 -0.19 -0.51
C PRO A 65 0.68 -1.21 0.49
N GLY A 66 -0.16 -2.14 0.01
CA GLY A 66 -0.68 -3.25 0.82
C GLY A 66 -1.78 -2.92 1.83
N LEU A 67 -2.29 -1.68 1.88
CA LEU A 67 -3.32 -1.23 2.83
C LEU A 67 -4.77 -1.51 2.39
N GLY A 68 -4.98 -2.07 1.20
CA GLY A 68 -6.31 -2.48 0.72
C GLY A 68 -6.98 -1.51 -0.26
N LYS A 69 -6.25 -0.61 -0.94
CA LYS A 69 -6.80 0.30 -1.96
C LYS A 69 -7.62 -0.44 -3.03
N THR A 70 -7.03 -1.44 -3.67
CA THR A 70 -7.69 -2.29 -4.68
C THR A 70 -8.88 -3.07 -4.10
N THR A 71 -8.76 -3.56 -2.86
CA THR A 71 -9.86 -4.25 -2.18
C THR A 71 -11.04 -3.33 -1.96
N LEU A 72 -10.79 -2.10 -1.50
CA LEU A 72 -11.84 -1.11 -1.26
C LEU A 72 -12.52 -0.67 -2.56
N SER A 73 -11.76 -0.58 -3.66
CA SER A 73 -12.34 -0.25 -4.99
C SER A 73 -13.32 -1.32 -5.47
N ARG A 74 -12.99 -2.61 -5.28
CA ARG A 74 -13.91 -3.72 -5.58
C ARG A 74 -15.15 -3.71 -4.69
N ILE A 75 -14.97 -3.41 -3.40
CA ILE A 75 -16.09 -3.27 -2.45
C ILE A 75 -17.03 -2.15 -2.90
N VAL A 76 -16.49 -0.99 -3.30
CA VAL A 76 -17.30 0.13 -3.80
C VAL A 76 -18.17 -0.31 -4.98
N ALA A 77 -17.60 -0.98 -5.98
CA ALA A 77 -18.35 -1.47 -7.14
C ALA A 77 -19.42 -2.50 -6.73
N ASN A 78 -19.08 -3.45 -5.85
CA ASN A 78 -20.01 -4.44 -5.34
C ASN A 78 -21.18 -3.78 -4.57
N GLU A 79 -20.88 -2.79 -3.72
CA GLU A 79 -21.91 -2.07 -2.95
C GLU A 79 -22.78 -1.19 -3.85
N LEU A 80 -22.23 -0.62 -4.94
CA LEU A 80 -23.02 0.06 -5.98
C LEU A 80 -23.89 -0.91 -6.75
N GLY A 81 -23.47 -2.16 -6.91
CA GLY A 81 -24.14 -3.18 -7.73
C GLY A 81 -23.85 -3.04 -9.22
N VAL A 82 -22.64 -2.58 -9.58
CA VAL A 82 -22.16 -2.34 -10.94
C VAL A 82 -20.89 -3.13 -11.24
N ASN A 83 -20.51 -3.20 -12.52
CA ASN A 83 -19.27 -3.86 -12.92
C ASN A 83 -18.06 -2.99 -12.59
N ILE A 84 -16.91 -3.65 -12.41
CA ILE A 84 -15.62 -2.99 -12.29
C ILE A 84 -14.68 -3.45 -13.40
N ARG A 85 -14.09 -2.49 -14.10
CA ARG A 85 -12.97 -2.71 -15.02
C ARG A 85 -11.69 -2.30 -14.31
N GLU A 86 -10.75 -3.23 -14.20
CA GLU A 86 -9.48 -3.02 -13.50
C GLU A 86 -8.34 -2.92 -14.50
N THR A 87 -7.50 -1.89 -14.30
CA THR A 87 -6.27 -1.67 -15.07
C THR A 87 -5.23 -0.99 -14.18
N SER A 88 -4.06 -0.70 -14.72
CA SER A 88 -3.02 0.06 -14.02
C SER A 88 -2.41 1.14 -14.93
N GLY A 89 -1.85 2.19 -14.33
CA GLY A 89 -1.22 3.29 -15.06
C GLY A 89 -0.22 2.82 -16.13
N PRO A 90 0.72 1.92 -15.81
CA PRO A 90 1.70 1.42 -16.79
C PRO A 90 1.12 0.68 -18.00
N VAL A 91 -0.09 0.14 -17.90
CA VAL A 91 -0.74 -0.61 -18.99
C VAL A 91 -1.38 0.33 -20.00
N ILE A 92 -1.71 1.56 -19.60
CA ILE A 92 -2.32 2.57 -20.47
C ILE A 92 -1.20 3.42 -21.09
N GLU A 93 -0.70 3.01 -22.24
CA GLU A 93 0.43 3.70 -22.89
C GLU A 93 -0.02 4.89 -23.75
N LYS A 94 -1.20 4.85 -24.34
CA LYS A 94 -1.73 5.86 -25.27
C LYS A 94 -3.23 6.11 -25.09
N ALA A 95 -3.69 7.23 -25.61
CA ALA A 95 -5.09 7.66 -25.56
C ALA A 95 -6.07 6.61 -26.12
N GLY A 96 -5.67 5.84 -27.14
CA GLY A 96 -6.50 4.75 -27.71
C GLY A 96 -6.75 3.61 -26.72
N ASP A 97 -5.80 3.29 -25.85
CA ASP A 97 -5.96 2.26 -24.83
C ASP A 97 -6.99 2.71 -23.78
N LEU A 98 -6.90 3.97 -23.35
CA LEU A 98 -7.87 4.59 -22.44
C LEU A 98 -9.26 4.63 -23.07
N ALA A 99 -9.37 5.04 -24.33
CA ALA A 99 -10.63 5.10 -25.04
C ALA A 99 -11.29 3.72 -25.16
N GLY A 100 -10.51 2.69 -25.48
CA GLY A 100 -10.98 1.31 -25.51
C GLY A 100 -11.53 0.82 -24.18
N LEU A 101 -10.93 1.25 -23.05
CA LEU A 101 -11.46 0.94 -21.71
C LEU A 101 -12.77 1.68 -21.44
N LEU A 102 -12.82 3.00 -21.71
CA LEU A 102 -13.94 3.87 -21.38
C LEU A 102 -15.19 3.58 -22.23
N THR A 103 -15.02 3.30 -23.52
CA THR A 103 -16.16 2.99 -24.43
C THR A 103 -16.83 1.65 -24.14
N ASN A 104 -16.17 0.76 -23.39
CA ASN A 104 -16.71 -0.54 -22.98
C ASN A 104 -17.36 -0.51 -21.58
N LEU A 105 -17.49 0.66 -20.94
CA LEU A 105 -18.18 0.80 -19.68
C LEU A 105 -19.69 0.95 -19.91
N GLU A 106 -20.47 0.27 -19.09
CA GLU A 106 -21.91 0.49 -18.99
C GLU A 106 -22.21 1.66 -18.04
N THR A 107 -23.46 2.11 -18.03
CA THR A 107 -23.87 3.23 -17.18
C THR A 107 -23.62 2.94 -15.71
N ASN A 108 -22.92 3.86 -15.03
CA ASN A 108 -22.53 3.82 -13.63
C ASN A 108 -21.44 2.78 -13.29
N ASP A 109 -20.85 2.09 -14.27
CA ASP A 109 -19.73 1.18 -14.04
C ASP A 109 -18.53 1.88 -13.39
N VAL A 110 -17.68 1.09 -12.77
CA VAL A 110 -16.43 1.56 -12.16
C VAL A 110 -15.24 1.24 -13.06
N LEU A 111 -14.45 2.27 -13.39
CA LEU A 111 -13.09 2.09 -13.90
C LEU A 111 -12.11 2.24 -12.74
N PHE A 112 -11.34 1.21 -12.45
CA PHE A 112 -10.27 1.24 -11.47
C PHE A 112 -8.90 1.29 -12.14
N ILE A 113 -8.09 2.32 -11.80
CA ILE A 113 -6.71 2.47 -12.29
C ILE A 113 -5.77 2.41 -11.09
N ASP A 114 -5.02 1.30 -10.97
CA ASP A 114 -3.96 1.18 -9.97
C ASP A 114 -2.72 1.93 -10.43
N GLU A 115 -1.92 2.44 -9.49
CA GLU A 115 -0.73 3.27 -9.75
C GLU A 115 -1.00 4.39 -10.78
N ILE A 116 -2.11 5.10 -10.60
CA ILE A 116 -2.59 6.14 -11.54
C ILE A 116 -1.56 7.26 -11.78
N HIS A 117 -0.62 7.49 -10.84
CA HIS A 117 0.47 8.45 -10.98
C HIS A 117 1.49 8.07 -12.08
N ARG A 118 1.41 6.86 -12.63
CA ARG A 118 2.28 6.38 -13.72
C ARG A 118 1.66 6.59 -15.11
N LEU A 119 0.48 7.22 -15.20
CA LEU A 119 -0.06 7.66 -16.46
C LEU A 119 0.85 8.72 -17.11
N SER A 120 0.98 8.70 -18.42
CA SER A 120 1.62 9.78 -19.14
C SER A 120 0.74 11.04 -19.12
N THR A 121 1.35 12.23 -19.17
CA THR A 121 0.62 13.51 -19.20
C THR A 121 -0.40 13.55 -20.33
N VAL A 122 -0.07 12.97 -21.50
CA VAL A 122 -0.97 12.90 -22.65
C VAL A 122 -2.23 12.10 -22.31
N VAL A 123 -2.08 10.94 -21.65
CA VAL A 123 -3.22 10.11 -21.24
C VAL A 123 -4.05 10.80 -20.16
N GLU A 124 -3.40 11.50 -19.22
CA GLU A 124 -4.11 12.30 -18.22
C GLU A 124 -5.02 13.36 -18.84
N GLU A 125 -4.58 14.06 -19.90
CA GLU A 125 -5.39 15.09 -20.57
C GLU A 125 -6.68 14.51 -21.17
N TYR A 126 -6.62 13.32 -21.78
CA TYR A 126 -7.82 12.62 -22.24
C TYR A 126 -8.74 12.20 -21.09
N LEU A 127 -8.15 11.80 -19.96
CA LEU A 127 -8.91 11.41 -18.78
C LEU A 127 -9.68 12.59 -18.17
N TYR A 128 -9.15 13.83 -18.27
CA TYR A 128 -9.84 15.02 -17.76
C TYR A 128 -11.22 15.23 -18.40
N ALA A 129 -11.29 15.22 -19.74
CA ALA A 129 -12.55 15.37 -20.47
C ALA A 129 -13.52 14.20 -20.18
N ALA A 130 -12.98 13.00 -20.05
CA ALA A 130 -13.77 11.82 -19.71
C ALA A 130 -14.39 11.91 -18.30
N MET A 131 -13.67 12.49 -17.33
CA MET A 131 -14.16 12.66 -15.95
C MET A 131 -15.17 13.79 -15.80
N GLU A 132 -15.01 14.90 -16.53
CA GLU A 132 -15.87 16.08 -16.38
C GLU A 132 -17.12 16.01 -17.26
N ASP A 133 -16.93 15.66 -18.54
CA ASP A 133 -17.95 15.79 -19.58
C ASP A 133 -18.46 14.45 -20.10
N PHE A 134 -17.96 13.32 -19.61
CA PHE A 134 -18.25 11.98 -20.12
C PHE A 134 -18.08 11.89 -21.63
N ARG A 135 -16.96 12.41 -22.14
CA ARG A 135 -16.59 12.38 -23.56
C ARG A 135 -15.08 12.20 -23.71
N ILE A 136 -14.68 11.69 -24.86
CA ILE A 136 -13.28 11.59 -25.24
C ILE A 136 -13.11 11.99 -26.70
N ASP A 137 -12.14 12.88 -26.98
CA ASP A 137 -11.82 13.33 -28.32
C ASP A 137 -10.58 12.57 -28.82
N ILE A 138 -10.74 11.72 -29.85
CA ILE A 138 -9.64 10.90 -30.38
C ILE A 138 -9.17 11.47 -31.70
N MET A 139 -7.87 11.71 -31.84
CA MET A 139 -7.25 12.04 -33.11
C MET A 139 -7.11 10.80 -33.98
N ILE A 140 -7.74 10.77 -35.16
CA ILE A 140 -7.69 9.63 -36.09
C ILE A 140 -6.41 9.68 -36.92
N ASP A 141 -5.96 10.88 -37.31
CA ASP A 141 -4.82 11.11 -38.18
C ASP A 141 -3.80 12.05 -37.52
N SER A 142 -2.55 11.99 -37.98
CA SER A 142 -1.48 12.93 -37.62
C SER A 142 -1.15 13.84 -38.80
N GLY A 143 -0.92 15.13 -38.54
CA GLY A 143 -0.51 16.10 -39.56
C GLY A 143 -1.53 17.22 -39.82
N PRO A 144 -1.35 18.05 -40.84
CA PRO A 144 -2.15 19.24 -41.10
C PRO A 144 -3.65 18.98 -41.37
N ASN A 145 -4.02 17.74 -41.73
CA ASN A 145 -5.39 17.30 -41.97
C ASN A 145 -5.94 16.39 -40.86
N ALA A 146 -5.34 16.42 -39.69
CA ALA A 146 -5.77 15.62 -38.54
C ALA A 146 -7.23 15.89 -38.21
N ARG A 147 -8.01 14.83 -38.07
CA ARG A 147 -9.43 14.89 -37.67
C ARG A 147 -9.56 14.31 -36.27
N SER A 148 -10.33 15.00 -35.44
CA SER A 148 -10.75 14.45 -34.15
C SER A 148 -12.17 13.87 -34.28
N VAL A 149 -12.39 12.76 -33.58
CA VAL A 149 -13.72 12.20 -33.38
C VAL A 149 -14.03 12.26 -31.90
N GLN A 150 -15.12 12.93 -31.59
CA GLN A 150 -15.67 12.97 -30.25
C GLN A 150 -16.54 11.74 -30.01
N ILE A 151 -16.27 11.01 -28.94
CA ILE A 151 -17.02 9.85 -28.50
C ILE A 151 -17.67 10.20 -27.17
N ASN A 152 -18.99 10.10 -27.08
CA ASN A 152 -19.73 10.22 -25.83
C ASN A 152 -19.59 8.91 -25.03
N LEU A 153 -19.38 9.04 -23.74
CA LEU A 153 -19.22 7.94 -22.80
C LEU A 153 -20.46 7.83 -21.91
N ASN A 154 -20.76 6.63 -21.46
CA ASN A 154 -21.72 6.46 -20.38
C ASN A 154 -21.17 7.09 -19.10
N PRO A 155 -22.01 7.69 -18.23
CA PRO A 155 -21.60 8.11 -16.90
C PRO A 155 -20.94 6.94 -16.14
N PHE A 156 -19.78 7.17 -15.55
CA PHE A 156 -19.00 6.16 -14.86
C PHE A 156 -18.31 6.75 -13.62
N THR A 157 -17.87 5.90 -12.72
CA THR A 157 -17.04 6.28 -11.59
C THR A 157 -15.59 5.88 -11.84
N LEU A 158 -14.67 6.85 -11.83
CA LEU A 158 -13.24 6.56 -11.81
C LEU A 158 -12.79 6.37 -10.36
N ILE A 159 -12.12 5.26 -10.08
CA ILE A 159 -11.39 5.05 -8.83
C ILE A 159 -9.90 4.96 -9.15
N GLY A 160 -9.14 5.98 -8.78
CA GLY A 160 -7.69 5.98 -8.87
C GLY A 160 -7.05 5.47 -7.58
N ALA A 161 -6.00 4.65 -7.68
CA ALA A 161 -5.17 4.28 -6.55
C ALA A 161 -3.72 4.71 -6.80
N THR A 162 -3.04 5.19 -5.75
CA THR A 162 -1.63 5.59 -5.83
C THR A 162 -0.90 5.45 -4.50
N THR A 163 0.36 5.10 -4.56
CA THR A 163 1.30 5.20 -3.43
C THR A 163 1.91 6.60 -3.33
N ARG A 164 1.93 7.36 -4.44
CA ARG A 164 2.63 8.64 -4.61
C ARG A 164 1.68 9.75 -5.07
N SER A 165 0.77 10.19 -4.21
CA SER A 165 -0.18 11.26 -4.55
C SER A 165 0.47 12.59 -4.95
N GLY A 166 1.69 12.85 -4.49
CA GLY A 166 2.45 14.05 -4.87
C GLY A 166 2.97 14.07 -6.32
N LEU A 167 2.91 12.95 -7.04
CA LEU A 167 3.26 12.88 -8.46
C LEU A 167 2.06 13.14 -9.40
N LEU A 168 0.84 13.16 -8.86
CA LEU A 168 -0.34 13.50 -9.65
C LEU A 168 -0.38 14.99 -9.96
N THR A 169 -0.80 15.31 -11.18
CA THR A 169 -0.98 16.71 -11.57
C THR A 169 -2.12 17.37 -10.79
N ALA A 170 -2.00 18.67 -10.54
CA ALA A 170 -3.07 19.41 -9.85
C ALA A 170 -4.43 19.36 -10.59
N PRO A 171 -4.48 19.43 -11.94
CA PRO A 171 -5.72 19.24 -12.68
C PRO A 171 -6.37 17.88 -12.45
N LEU A 172 -5.60 16.77 -12.43
CA LEU A 172 -6.15 15.45 -12.14
C LEU A 172 -6.66 15.36 -10.71
N LEU A 173 -5.88 15.85 -9.75
CA LEU A 173 -6.27 15.86 -8.34
C LEU A 173 -7.58 16.62 -8.07
N SER A 174 -7.82 17.73 -8.79
CA SER A 174 -9.04 18.54 -8.59
C SER A 174 -10.32 17.82 -9.03
N ARG A 175 -10.22 16.87 -9.96
CA ARG A 175 -11.35 16.11 -10.52
C ARG A 175 -11.83 14.96 -9.64
N PHE A 176 -11.04 14.56 -8.66
CA PHE A 176 -11.50 13.60 -7.66
C PHE A 176 -12.32 14.32 -6.59
N GLY A 177 -13.63 14.10 -6.57
CA GLY A 177 -14.55 14.62 -5.55
C GLY A 177 -14.30 13.97 -4.18
N ILE A 178 -13.88 12.70 -4.16
CA ILE A 178 -13.62 11.95 -2.94
C ILE A 178 -12.12 11.58 -2.88
N LYS A 179 -11.41 12.07 -1.87
CA LYS A 179 -9.99 11.76 -1.65
C LYS A 179 -9.83 11.12 -0.29
N SER A 180 -9.29 9.90 -0.26
CA SER A 180 -9.15 9.13 0.98
C SER A 180 -7.74 8.59 1.13
N ARG A 181 -7.07 9.00 2.21
CA ARG A 181 -5.76 8.48 2.57
C ARG A 181 -5.92 7.27 3.47
N LEU A 182 -5.44 6.12 3.00
CA LEU A 182 -5.35 4.93 3.83
C LEU A 182 -4.12 5.00 4.73
N GLU A 183 -4.32 4.60 5.98
CA GLU A 183 -3.28 4.62 7.00
C GLU A 183 -2.91 3.20 7.41
N TYR A 184 -1.75 3.05 8.05
CA TYR A 184 -1.34 1.78 8.62
C TYR A 184 -2.32 1.31 9.68
N TYR A 185 -2.45 0.00 9.81
CA TYR A 185 -3.36 -0.66 10.73
C TYR A 185 -2.68 -0.88 12.07
N ASP A 186 -3.43 -0.75 13.15
CA ASP A 186 -3.00 -1.18 14.47
C ASP A 186 -2.93 -2.71 14.57
N ALA A 187 -2.17 -3.20 15.54
CA ALA A 187 -1.96 -4.64 15.75
C ALA A 187 -3.26 -5.39 16.08
N VAL A 188 -4.22 -4.74 16.75
CA VAL A 188 -5.52 -5.36 17.12
C VAL A 188 -6.36 -5.60 15.86
N THR A 189 -6.43 -4.61 14.99
CA THR A 189 -7.14 -4.71 13.70
C THR A 189 -6.49 -5.78 12.82
N LEU A 190 -5.15 -5.80 12.72
CA LEU A 190 -4.42 -6.84 11.96
C LEU A 190 -4.66 -8.23 12.53
N LYS A 191 -4.67 -8.40 13.85
CA LYS A 191 -5.02 -9.67 14.49
C LYS A 191 -6.39 -10.17 14.04
N ASN A 192 -7.40 -9.29 14.01
CA ASN A 192 -8.73 -9.64 13.55
C ASN A 192 -8.75 -10.06 12.06
N ILE A 193 -7.96 -9.39 11.22
CA ILE A 193 -7.78 -9.76 9.81
C ILE A 193 -7.15 -11.16 9.71
N ILE A 194 -6.09 -11.43 10.47
CA ILE A 194 -5.40 -12.73 10.49
C ILE A 194 -6.35 -13.84 10.91
N VAL A 195 -7.11 -13.67 12.00
CA VAL A 195 -8.07 -14.67 12.50
C VAL A 195 -9.15 -14.94 11.46
N ARG A 196 -9.70 -13.89 10.82
CA ARG A 196 -10.67 -14.04 9.73
C ARG A 196 -10.07 -14.81 8.55
N SER A 197 -8.86 -14.42 8.13
CA SER A 197 -8.16 -15.06 7.00
C SER A 197 -7.85 -16.53 7.29
N ALA A 198 -7.40 -16.86 8.50
CA ALA A 198 -7.17 -18.24 8.94
C ALA A 198 -8.45 -19.09 8.89
N LYS A 199 -9.58 -18.50 9.32
CA LYS A 199 -10.89 -19.15 9.24
C LYS A 199 -11.31 -19.45 7.80
N ILE A 200 -11.13 -18.49 6.87
CA ILE A 200 -11.42 -18.67 5.43
C ILE A 200 -10.55 -19.79 4.84
N LEU A 201 -9.30 -19.87 5.28
CA LEU A 201 -8.34 -20.90 4.85
C LEU A 201 -8.53 -22.27 5.53
N GLY A 202 -9.53 -22.41 6.40
CA GLY A 202 -9.78 -23.64 7.15
C GLY A 202 -8.66 -24.03 8.13
N THR A 203 -7.84 -23.05 8.56
CA THR A 203 -6.69 -23.29 9.45
C THR A 203 -6.99 -22.79 10.85
N LYS A 204 -6.70 -23.63 11.86
CA LYS A 204 -6.81 -23.21 13.26
C LYS A 204 -5.61 -22.39 13.68
N ILE A 205 -5.87 -21.26 14.36
CA ILE A 205 -4.83 -20.38 14.90
C ILE A 205 -5.16 -20.00 16.34
N THR A 206 -4.14 -19.98 17.20
CA THR A 206 -4.31 -19.52 18.59
C THR A 206 -4.29 -17.98 18.66
N SER A 207 -4.87 -17.42 19.71
CA SER A 207 -4.90 -15.97 19.93
C SER A 207 -3.50 -15.37 20.03
N ASP A 208 -2.57 -16.07 20.66
CA ASP A 208 -1.21 -15.61 20.89
C ASP A 208 -0.39 -15.63 19.58
N ALA A 209 -0.55 -16.69 18.77
CA ALA A 209 0.03 -16.77 17.44
C ALA A 209 -0.46 -15.64 16.52
N ALA A 210 -1.76 -15.36 16.53
CA ALA A 210 -2.32 -14.25 15.77
C ALA A 210 -1.79 -12.89 16.25
N THR A 211 -1.58 -12.71 17.54
CA THR A 211 -0.98 -11.49 18.11
C THR A 211 0.48 -11.35 17.67
N GLU A 212 1.25 -12.45 17.71
CA GLU A 212 2.64 -12.44 17.30
C GLU A 212 2.82 -12.10 15.81
N ILE A 213 2.01 -12.71 14.93
CA ILE A 213 2.01 -12.39 13.49
C ILE A 213 1.62 -10.93 13.28
N SER A 214 0.56 -10.43 13.96
CA SER A 214 0.10 -9.05 13.79
C SER A 214 1.15 -8.02 14.23
N GLY A 215 1.88 -8.29 15.30
CA GLY A 215 2.95 -7.42 15.79
C GLY A 215 4.13 -7.27 14.82
N ARG A 216 4.37 -8.30 13.99
CA ARG A 216 5.45 -8.29 12.98
C ARG A 216 5.00 -7.93 11.57
N SER A 217 3.73 -7.51 11.40
CA SER A 217 3.12 -7.27 10.08
C SER A 217 3.25 -5.84 9.55
N ARG A 218 4.08 -5.01 10.18
CA ARG A 218 4.37 -3.63 9.73
C ARG A 218 3.12 -2.77 9.47
N GLY A 219 2.06 -2.95 10.25
CA GLY A 219 0.82 -2.20 10.04
C GLY A 219 0.11 -2.51 8.71
N THR A 220 0.46 -3.59 8.01
CA THR A 220 0.05 -3.84 6.63
C THR A 220 -0.71 -5.16 6.50
N PRO A 221 -2.00 -5.15 6.10
CA PRO A 221 -2.80 -6.36 5.91
C PRO A 221 -2.21 -7.38 4.93
N ARG A 222 -1.55 -6.91 3.86
CA ARG A 222 -0.90 -7.81 2.88
C ARG A 222 0.24 -8.58 3.53
N ILE A 223 1.12 -7.92 4.29
CA ILE A 223 2.21 -8.57 5.02
C ILE A 223 1.65 -9.53 6.06
N ALA A 224 0.62 -9.13 6.83
CA ALA A 224 -0.04 -9.98 7.80
C ALA A 224 -0.55 -11.30 7.19
N ASN A 225 -1.22 -11.21 6.05
CA ASN A 225 -1.71 -12.38 5.32
C ASN A 225 -0.58 -13.20 4.68
N GLY A 226 0.48 -12.54 4.20
CA GLY A 226 1.68 -13.20 3.69
C GLY A 226 2.37 -14.03 4.78
N LEU A 227 2.59 -13.44 5.95
CA LEU A 227 3.16 -14.14 7.10
C LEU A 227 2.26 -15.28 7.57
N LEU A 228 0.93 -15.07 7.66
CA LEU A 228 -0.02 -16.13 7.99
C LEU A 228 0.11 -17.32 7.04
N ARG A 229 0.20 -17.07 5.74
CA ARG A 229 0.39 -18.12 4.73
C ARG A 229 1.65 -18.93 4.99
N ARG A 230 2.78 -18.28 5.24
CA ARG A 230 4.05 -18.95 5.50
C ARG A 230 4.02 -19.73 6.83
N VAL A 231 3.54 -19.12 7.89
CA VAL A 231 3.42 -19.81 9.19
C VAL A 231 2.51 -21.04 9.08
N ARG A 232 1.44 -20.96 8.27
CA ARG A 232 0.59 -22.13 7.96
C ARG A 232 1.37 -23.26 7.30
N ASP A 233 2.26 -22.95 6.33
CA ASP A 233 3.08 -23.95 5.68
C ASP A 233 3.97 -24.69 6.71
N PHE A 234 4.57 -23.97 7.66
CA PHE A 234 5.32 -24.56 8.78
C PHE A 234 4.42 -25.41 9.69
N ALA A 235 3.23 -24.92 10.06
CA ALA A 235 2.29 -25.67 10.90
C ALA A 235 1.86 -26.99 10.26
N GLN A 236 1.72 -27.03 8.94
CA GLN A 236 1.33 -28.23 8.21
C GLN A 236 2.47 -29.25 8.07
N VAL A 237 3.72 -28.78 7.89
CA VAL A 237 4.85 -29.68 7.58
C VAL A 237 5.54 -30.19 8.84
N ILE A 238 5.80 -29.33 9.81
CA ILE A 238 6.55 -29.68 11.03
C ILE A 238 5.72 -29.62 12.30
N GLY A 239 4.48 -29.10 12.23
CA GLY A 239 3.52 -29.05 13.33
C GLY A 239 2.42 -30.10 13.19
N ASN A 240 1.31 -29.84 13.87
CA ASN A 240 0.10 -30.67 13.85
C ASN A 240 -1.05 -30.05 13.04
N GLY A 241 -0.75 -29.06 12.19
CA GLY A 241 -1.72 -28.30 11.40
C GLY A 241 -2.40 -27.15 12.15
N VAL A 242 -2.06 -26.92 13.42
CA VAL A 242 -2.53 -25.77 14.21
C VAL A 242 -1.42 -24.73 14.26
N ILE A 243 -1.75 -23.48 13.98
CA ILE A 243 -0.83 -22.36 14.14
C ILE A 243 -0.87 -21.93 15.62
N ASP A 244 0.09 -22.41 16.40
CA ASP A 244 0.32 -22.00 17.78
C ASP A 244 1.51 -21.04 17.88
N LEU A 245 1.78 -20.52 19.08
CA LEU A 245 2.86 -19.56 19.30
C LEU A 245 4.24 -20.16 18.98
N ALA A 246 4.49 -21.41 19.38
CA ALA A 246 5.79 -22.03 19.21
C ALA A 246 6.15 -22.21 17.72
N ILE A 247 5.19 -22.72 16.91
CA ILE A 247 5.38 -22.84 15.48
C ILE A 247 5.49 -21.48 14.79
N THR A 248 4.76 -20.46 15.29
CA THR A 248 4.81 -19.09 14.79
C THR A 248 6.18 -18.47 15.00
N GLU A 249 6.72 -18.52 16.21
CA GLU A 249 8.05 -18.02 16.52
C GLU A 249 9.15 -18.73 15.71
N HIS A 250 9.04 -20.07 15.59
CA HIS A 250 9.95 -20.85 14.77
C HIS A 250 9.91 -20.41 13.30
N ALA A 251 8.73 -20.28 12.73
CA ALA A 251 8.55 -19.87 11.34
C ALA A 251 9.06 -18.44 11.09
N LEU A 252 8.69 -17.48 11.94
CA LEU A 252 9.11 -16.08 11.78
C LEU A 252 10.63 -15.95 11.90
N LYS A 253 11.27 -16.71 12.79
CA LYS A 253 12.74 -16.79 12.88
C LYS A 253 13.36 -17.36 11.61
N ALA A 254 12.81 -18.45 11.08
CA ALA A 254 13.28 -19.06 9.83
C ALA A 254 13.10 -18.14 8.62
N LEU A 255 12.10 -17.25 8.66
CA LEU A 255 11.82 -16.22 7.64
C LEU A 255 12.65 -14.94 7.83
N ASN A 256 13.56 -14.89 8.82
CA ASN A 256 14.36 -13.70 9.17
C ASN A 256 13.51 -12.46 9.47
N VAL A 257 12.37 -12.64 10.14
CA VAL A 257 11.52 -11.57 10.63
C VAL A 257 11.68 -11.43 12.13
N ASP A 258 12.26 -10.34 12.59
CA ASP A 258 12.55 -10.13 14.00
C ASP A 258 11.30 -9.68 14.81
N LYS A 259 11.48 -9.46 16.11
CA LYS A 259 10.41 -9.06 17.04
C LYS A 259 9.74 -7.72 16.72
N HIS A 260 10.39 -6.88 15.94
CA HIS A 260 9.87 -5.58 15.48
C HIS A 260 9.36 -5.62 14.03
N GLY A 261 9.38 -6.79 13.40
CA GLY A 261 9.02 -6.94 12.00
C GLY A 261 10.10 -6.46 11.02
N LEU A 262 11.34 -6.24 11.49
CA LEU A 262 12.46 -5.90 10.62
C LEU A 262 13.02 -7.17 9.97
N ASP A 263 13.41 -7.04 8.70
CA ASP A 263 14.10 -8.09 7.98
C ASP A 263 15.64 -7.86 7.90
N GLU A 264 16.30 -8.72 7.16
CA GLU A 264 17.74 -8.61 6.93
C GLU A 264 18.14 -7.28 6.26
N MET A 265 17.31 -6.79 5.31
CA MET A 265 17.60 -5.55 4.59
C MET A 265 17.38 -4.32 5.47
N ASP A 266 16.31 -4.29 6.29
CA ASP A 266 16.11 -3.23 7.27
C ASP A 266 17.33 -3.12 8.22
N ASN A 267 17.73 -4.26 8.78
CA ASN A 267 18.89 -4.32 9.66
C ASN A 267 20.17 -3.89 8.93
N ARG A 268 20.34 -4.28 7.66
CA ARG A 268 21.49 -3.88 6.84
C ARG A 268 21.51 -2.37 6.57
N ILE A 269 20.35 -1.76 6.36
CA ILE A 269 20.20 -0.30 6.22
C ILE A 269 20.63 0.38 7.52
N LEU A 270 20.08 -0.06 8.66
CA LEU A 270 20.41 0.51 9.97
C LEU A 270 21.89 0.35 10.31
N HIS A 271 22.46 -0.85 10.11
CA HIS A 271 23.89 -1.10 10.25
C HIS A 271 24.74 -0.19 9.37
N THR A 272 24.33 -0.02 8.11
CA THR A 272 25.05 0.83 7.15
C THR A 272 25.09 2.28 7.64
N ILE A 273 23.95 2.82 8.07
CA ILE A 273 23.87 4.21 8.58
C ILE A 273 24.71 4.37 9.85
N ILE A 274 24.60 3.44 10.80
CA ILE A 274 25.27 3.53 12.10
C ILE A 274 26.77 3.28 11.96
N ASP A 275 27.18 2.20 11.30
CA ASP A 275 28.57 1.76 11.31
C ASP A 275 29.43 2.49 10.29
N LYS A 276 28.90 2.68 9.06
CA LYS A 276 29.67 3.32 8.00
C LYS A 276 29.55 4.85 8.03
N PHE A 277 28.39 5.37 8.46
CA PHE A 277 28.12 6.82 8.42
C PHE A 277 27.88 7.45 9.80
N LYS A 278 28.30 6.77 10.88
CA LYS A 278 28.28 7.28 12.27
C LYS A 278 26.88 7.76 12.72
N GLY A 279 25.82 7.11 12.24
CA GLY A 279 24.44 7.45 12.55
C GLY A 279 23.78 8.45 11.58
N GLY A 280 24.52 8.98 10.64
CA GLY A 280 24.04 9.97 9.67
C GLY A 280 24.40 11.42 10.03
N PRO A 281 23.88 12.43 9.28
CA PRO A 281 22.96 12.29 8.14
C PRO A 281 23.62 11.74 6.87
N VAL A 282 22.90 10.88 6.14
CA VAL A 282 23.38 10.28 4.89
C VAL A 282 22.27 10.30 3.81
N GLY A 283 22.67 10.61 2.56
CA GLY A 283 21.75 10.65 1.42
C GLY A 283 21.23 9.27 1.03
N ILE A 284 19.98 9.18 0.56
CA ILE A 284 19.35 7.91 0.19
C ILE A 284 20.13 7.16 -0.90
N THR A 285 20.66 7.87 -1.90
CA THR A 285 21.47 7.28 -2.98
C THR A 285 22.74 6.62 -2.44
N THR A 286 23.36 7.24 -1.43
CA THR A 286 24.57 6.69 -0.77
C THR A 286 24.21 5.42 0.03
N ILE A 287 23.07 5.40 0.73
CA ILE A 287 22.59 4.22 1.42
C ILE A 287 22.29 3.10 0.41
N ALA A 288 21.55 3.40 -0.65
CA ALA A 288 21.18 2.46 -1.71
C ALA A 288 22.42 1.77 -2.30
N THR A 289 23.42 2.55 -2.70
CA THR A 289 24.71 2.03 -3.21
C THR A 289 25.39 1.16 -2.16
N ALA A 290 25.41 1.57 -0.89
CA ALA A 290 26.12 0.86 0.19
C ALA A 290 25.48 -0.45 0.59
N VAL A 291 24.14 -0.60 0.44
CA VAL A 291 23.38 -1.83 0.71
C VAL A 291 23.19 -2.69 -0.54
N GLY A 292 23.46 -2.16 -1.75
CA GLY A 292 23.31 -2.86 -3.02
C GLY A 292 21.85 -3.00 -3.46
N GLU A 293 21.04 -1.95 -3.26
CA GLU A 293 19.62 -1.92 -3.62
C GLU A 293 19.29 -0.64 -4.42
N GLU A 294 18.16 -0.63 -5.13
CA GLU A 294 17.70 0.54 -5.87
C GLU A 294 17.13 1.61 -4.93
N VAL A 295 17.34 2.89 -5.30
CA VAL A 295 16.84 4.04 -4.52
C VAL A 295 15.32 3.99 -4.35
N GLY A 296 14.59 3.67 -5.43
CA GLY A 296 13.13 3.57 -5.42
C GLY A 296 12.64 2.51 -4.42
N THR A 297 13.28 1.34 -4.39
CA THR A 297 12.96 0.27 -3.44
C THR A 297 13.16 0.71 -1.99
N LEU A 298 14.27 1.45 -1.70
CA LEU A 298 14.47 1.95 -0.35
C LEU A 298 13.38 2.95 0.05
N GLU A 299 13.03 3.89 -0.82
CA GLU A 299 12.05 4.94 -0.55
C GLU A 299 10.61 4.42 -0.42
N GLU A 300 10.26 3.36 -1.12
CA GLU A 300 8.88 2.85 -1.15
C GLU A 300 8.63 1.71 -0.18
N VAL A 301 9.63 0.84 0.04
CA VAL A 301 9.44 -0.39 0.80
C VAL A 301 10.00 -0.28 2.23
N TYR A 302 11.22 0.22 2.39
CA TYR A 302 11.94 0.17 3.66
C TYR A 302 11.84 1.45 4.48
N GLU A 303 12.14 2.59 3.88
CA GLU A 303 12.20 3.88 4.57
C GLU A 303 10.88 4.24 5.29
N PRO A 304 9.69 4.07 4.67
CA PRO A 304 8.43 4.46 5.32
C PRO A 304 8.17 3.71 6.62
N PHE A 305 8.46 2.42 6.65
CA PHE A 305 8.30 1.60 7.85
C PHE A 305 9.34 1.97 8.92
N LEU A 306 10.61 2.11 8.55
CA LEU A 306 11.67 2.48 9.48
C LEU A 306 11.45 3.85 10.11
N ILE A 307 10.90 4.80 9.35
CA ILE A 307 10.52 6.14 9.88
C ILE A 307 9.31 6.04 10.80
N GLN A 308 8.25 5.32 10.38
CA GLN A 308 7.03 5.15 11.17
C GLN A 308 7.32 4.51 12.52
N GLU A 309 8.14 3.46 12.53
CA GLU A 309 8.55 2.78 13.75
C GLU A 309 9.60 3.56 14.54
N GLY A 310 10.07 4.68 14.03
CA GLY A 310 11.01 5.55 14.71
C GLY A 310 12.44 5.00 14.77
N PHE A 311 12.84 4.13 13.84
CA PHE A 311 14.25 3.70 13.69
C PHE A 311 15.07 4.69 12.88
N LEU A 312 14.43 5.38 11.92
CA LEU A 312 15.04 6.43 11.10
C LEU A 312 14.28 7.75 11.25
N GLN A 313 15.00 8.84 11.05
CA GLN A 313 14.42 10.16 10.82
C GLN A 313 14.96 10.78 9.52
N ARG A 314 14.09 11.54 8.86
CA ARG A 314 14.43 12.27 7.64
C ARG A 314 14.72 13.72 7.99
N THR A 315 15.92 14.19 7.67
CA THR A 315 16.36 15.59 7.87
C THR A 315 16.61 16.26 6.53
N ALA A 316 16.78 17.58 6.52
CA ALA A 316 17.15 18.32 5.30
C ALA A 316 18.48 17.86 4.68
N ARG A 317 19.39 17.25 5.46
CA ARG A 317 20.69 16.77 5.02
C ARG A 317 20.71 15.28 4.67
N GLY A 318 19.67 14.53 5.00
CA GLY A 318 19.63 13.09 4.73
C GLY A 318 18.89 12.30 5.83
N ARG A 319 19.17 11.01 5.90
CA ARG A 319 18.61 10.05 6.86
C ARG A 319 19.53 9.87 8.04
N GLU A 320 18.97 9.82 9.24
CA GLU A 320 19.69 9.64 10.49
C GLU A 320 19.06 8.50 11.28
N ALA A 321 19.89 7.67 11.90
CA ALA A 321 19.44 6.63 12.80
C ALA A 321 19.07 7.23 14.17
N THR A 322 17.97 6.78 14.76
CA THR A 322 17.49 7.25 16.06
C THR A 322 18.10 6.45 17.21
N ALA A 323 17.88 6.89 18.45
CA ALA A 323 18.27 6.13 19.64
C ALA A 323 17.66 4.71 19.65
N LYS A 324 16.40 4.55 19.18
CA LYS A 324 15.74 3.23 19.04
C LYS A 324 16.50 2.29 18.10
N ALA A 325 17.07 2.81 17.00
CA ALA A 325 17.88 1.99 16.09
C ALA A 325 19.17 1.50 16.74
N TYR A 326 19.83 2.33 17.53
CA TYR A 326 21.02 1.92 18.27
C TYR A 326 20.69 0.85 19.34
N GLU A 327 19.61 1.04 20.10
CA GLU A 327 19.13 0.09 21.08
C GLU A 327 18.79 -1.26 20.43
N HIS A 328 18.07 -1.24 19.33
CA HIS A 328 17.70 -2.43 18.56
C HIS A 328 18.93 -3.26 18.14
N LEU A 329 19.98 -2.59 17.66
CA LEU A 329 21.23 -3.24 17.25
C LEU A 329 22.20 -3.53 18.40
N GLY A 330 21.81 -3.24 19.66
CA GLY A 330 22.65 -3.42 20.83
C GLY A 330 23.89 -2.51 20.84
N LYS A 331 23.82 -1.34 20.21
CA LYS A 331 24.93 -0.39 20.08
C LYS A 331 24.74 0.80 21.01
N LYS A 332 25.88 1.37 21.48
CA LYS A 332 25.82 2.61 22.25
C LYS A 332 25.44 3.77 21.36
N SER A 333 24.37 4.49 21.74
CA SER A 333 23.94 5.69 21.03
C SER A 333 24.97 6.80 21.15
N ALA A 334 25.25 7.46 20.00
CA ALA A 334 26.03 8.69 20.00
C ALA A 334 25.29 9.88 20.67
N PHE A 335 24.00 9.72 20.95
CA PHE A 335 23.13 10.73 21.59
C PHE A 335 23.18 10.70 23.13
N GLY A 336 23.93 9.81 23.75
CA GLY A 336 24.04 9.60 25.21
C GLY A 336 25.24 10.28 25.85
N GLY A 337 25.48 11.57 25.64
CA GLY A 337 26.66 12.24 26.18
C GLY A 337 26.50 13.72 26.52
N ASN A 338 25.31 14.22 26.97
CA ASN A 338 25.23 15.60 27.48
C ASN A 338 24.00 15.91 28.36
N ASP A 339 23.47 14.97 29.12
CA ASP A 339 22.38 15.27 30.07
C ASP A 339 22.88 15.59 31.53
N ASN A 340 24.15 15.91 31.74
CA ASN A 340 24.66 16.20 33.10
C ASN A 340 25.51 17.48 33.21
N LEU A 341 25.15 18.56 32.49
CA LEU A 341 25.87 19.85 32.70
C LEU A 341 24.97 21.10 32.69
N LEU A 342 23.71 21.02 33.17
CA LEU A 342 22.87 22.22 33.31
C LEU A 342 22.34 22.51 34.74
N PHE A 343 22.78 21.79 35.75
CA PHE A 343 22.56 22.21 37.15
C PHE A 343 23.87 22.10 37.93
N GLY A 344 24.79 23.01 37.69
CA GLY A 344 25.89 23.31 38.57
C GLY A 344 25.36 24.21 39.70
N ASP A 345 25.34 23.66 40.91
CA ASP A 345 25.01 24.40 42.16
C ASP A 345 25.81 25.68 42.27
N GLY A 346 25.08 26.80 42.33
CA GLY A 346 25.63 28.07 42.76
C GLY A 346 25.96 28.01 44.27
N LYS A 347 27.20 28.27 44.58
CA LYS A 347 27.64 28.88 45.87
C LYS A 347 28.26 30.20 45.55
#